data_499d5ad1dfa4d6ff988d8c607a450a62
#
_entry.id   499d5ad1dfa4d6ff988d8c607a450a62
#
_cell.length_a   1.000
_cell.length_b   1.000
_cell.length_c   1.000
_cell.angle_alpha   90.00
_cell.angle_beta   90.00
_cell.angle_gamma   90.00
#
_symmetry.space_group_name_H-M   'P 1'
#
loop_
_entity.id
_entity.type
_entity.pdbx_description
1 polymer ?
#
loop_
_entity_poly.entity_id
_entity_poly.type
_entity_poly.pdbx_seq_one_letter_code
_entity_poly.pdbx_strand_id
1 'polypeptide(L)'
;ATMGRLRTAVTNFSALDLSPDELLVHLDELVSRIDSDERGDVQGAGEFEGLLRDGRVARDSIANVTGASCLYALYDPVAGRVTIARAGHPGPALILPDGTATYPDVPVSPPLGLGDGMPVETLELELPEGSYLVLYTDGLLEDRQRDIGEGLDLLRDTLADSAGHGPEALCTAVLDAVLSARPIDDVALLVARTRLLGPEHVAEWEVPRDPAAVGPVRAECAATLEAWGLGDVGYTAELILSELITNAVRYGSPPIRVRLLHDRGLICEVADGSSTAPHPRRAAATDEGGRGLFLVAQLASRWGTRYTARGKVIWAELSPQEATPEPAVGTEAADSTDDILDQWESI
;
A
#
# COMPACT_ATOMS: atom_id res chain seq x y z
N ALA A 1 18.21 11.50 8.25
CA ALA A 1 18.50 10.12 7.84
C ALA A 1 17.34 9.17 8.20
N THR A 2 16.79 9.22 9.38
CA THR A 2 15.85 8.24 9.95
C THR A 2 14.44 8.31 9.32
N MET A 3 13.90 9.50 9.06
CA MET A 3 12.64 9.66 8.31
C MET A 3 12.71 9.07 6.88
N GLY A 4 13.88 9.14 6.23
CA GLY A 4 14.09 8.50 4.93
C GLY A 4 13.98 6.98 5.01
N ARG A 5 14.51 6.37 6.08
CA ARG A 5 14.42 4.92 6.33
C ARG A 5 12.96 4.48 6.54
N LEU A 6 12.18 5.23 7.34
CA LEU A 6 10.76 4.96 7.53
C LEU A 6 9.96 5.09 6.23
N ARG A 7 10.19 6.13 5.45
CA ARG A 7 9.52 6.29 4.15
C ARG A 7 9.81 5.12 3.21
N THR A 8 11.08 4.70 3.13
CA THR A 8 11.49 3.53 2.32
C THR A 8 10.83 2.26 2.85
N ALA A 9 10.77 2.07 4.18
CA ALA A 9 10.11 0.91 4.78
C ALA A 9 8.61 0.88 4.48
N VAL A 10 7.91 2.01 4.62
CA VAL A 10 6.47 2.10 4.26
C VAL A 10 6.27 1.75 2.79
N THR A 11 7.11 2.27 1.88
CA THR A 11 7.03 1.94 0.44
C THR A 11 7.25 0.46 0.20
N ASN A 12 8.24 -0.15 0.85
CA ASN A 12 8.52 -1.57 0.70
C ASN A 12 7.41 -2.45 1.30
N PHE A 13 6.93 -2.12 2.50
CA PHE A 13 5.86 -2.89 3.17
C PHE A 13 4.52 -2.75 2.44
N SER A 14 4.19 -1.57 1.91
CA SER A 14 2.98 -1.40 1.10
C SER A 14 3.02 -2.19 -0.20
N ALA A 15 4.23 -2.48 -0.73
CA ALA A 15 4.40 -3.34 -1.89
C ALA A 15 4.22 -4.85 -1.58
N LEU A 16 4.25 -5.23 -0.29
CA LEU A 16 4.01 -6.61 0.15
C LEU A 16 2.53 -6.95 0.36
N ASP A 17 1.61 -6.03 0.04
CA ASP A 17 0.16 -6.20 0.22
C ASP A 17 -0.25 -6.56 1.66
N LEU A 18 0.48 -6.05 2.66
CA LEU A 18 0.15 -6.24 4.06
C LEU A 18 -1.16 -5.53 4.42
N SER A 19 -1.92 -6.11 5.33
CA SER A 19 -3.05 -5.42 5.95
C SER A 19 -2.55 -4.22 6.78
N PRO A 20 -3.40 -3.20 7.04
CA PRO A 20 -2.98 -2.02 7.79
C PRO A 20 -2.40 -2.31 9.17
N ASP A 21 -2.94 -3.29 9.88
CA ASP A 21 -2.41 -3.75 11.18
C ASP A 21 -1.04 -4.42 11.04
N GLU A 22 -0.88 -5.35 10.09
CA GLU A 22 0.39 -6.01 9.82
C GLU A 22 1.48 -5.00 9.46
N LEU A 23 1.15 -4.02 8.59
CA LEU A 23 2.09 -2.97 8.20
C LEU A 23 2.54 -2.15 9.39
N LEU A 24 1.63 -1.72 10.28
CA LEU A 24 1.98 -0.96 11.47
C LEU A 24 2.80 -1.78 12.48
N VAL A 25 2.52 -3.09 12.64
CA VAL A 25 3.33 -3.98 13.48
C VAL A 25 4.76 -4.06 12.94
N HIS A 26 4.97 -4.24 11.64
CA HIS A 26 6.31 -4.27 11.06
C HIS A 26 7.04 -2.92 11.16
N LEU A 27 6.31 -1.79 11.07
CA LEU A 27 6.90 -0.48 11.31
C LEU A 27 7.31 -0.29 12.77
N ASP A 28 6.50 -0.75 13.74
CA ASP A 28 6.80 -0.69 15.18
C ASP A 28 8.07 -1.48 15.51
N GLU A 29 8.18 -2.71 14.99
CA GLU A 29 9.38 -3.53 15.12
C GLU A 29 10.62 -2.90 14.49
N LEU A 30 10.47 -2.26 13.32
CA LEU A 30 11.57 -1.58 12.66
C LEU A 30 12.07 -0.39 13.47
N VAL A 31 11.16 0.44 13.98
CA VAL A 31 11.47 1.58 14.84
C VAL A 31 12.20 1.12 16.10
N SER A 32 11.69 0.08 16.77
CA SER A 32 12.31 -0.50 17.96
C SER A 32 13.73 -1.02 17.68
N ARG A 33 13.99 -1.60 16.52
CA ARG A 33 15.33 -2.06 16.11
C ARG A 33 16.29 -0.90 15.82
N ILE A 34 15.84 0.12 15.08
CA ILE A 34 16.67 1.30 14.78
C ILE A 34 17.17 1.94 16.06
N ASP A 35 16.29 2.13 17.04
CA ASP A 35 16.64 2.76 18.30
C ASP A 35 17.54 1.88 19.20
N SER A 36 17.43 0.54 19.05
CA SER A 36 18.29 -0.41 19.76
C SER A 36 19.71 -0.41 19.20
N ASP A 37 19.86 -0.36 17.88
CA ASP A 37 21.15 -0.32 17.21
C ASP A 37 21.89 0.99 17.53
N GLU A 38 21.19 2.14 17.53
CA GLU A 38 21.79 3.44 17.87
C GLU A 38 22.22 3.50 19.35
N ARG A 39 21.52 2.81 20.27
CA ARG A 39 21.93 2.69 21.69
C ARG A 39 23.11 1.75 21.86
N GLY A 40 23.22 0.70 21.06
CA GLY A 40 24.33 -0.26 21.07
C GLY A 40 25.67 0.35 20.68
N ASP A 41 25.67 1.22 19.67
CA ASP A 41 26.87 1.93 19.20
C ASP A 41 27.41 2.94 20.24
N VAL A 42 26.55 3.49 21.09
CA VAL A 42 26.95 4.42 22.17
C VAL A 42 27.60 3.68 23.35
N GLN A 43 27.27 2.41 23.61
CA GLN A 43 27.89 1.60 24.66
C GLN A 43 29.26 1.04 24.26
N GLY A 44 29.59 0.95 22.96
CA GLY A 44 30.91 0.55 22.46
C GLY A 44 31.97 1.66 22.54
N ALA A 45 31.60 2.91 22.77
CA ALA A 45 32.49 4.06 22.88
C ALA A 45 32.91 4.43 24.31
N GLY A 46 32.83 3.49 25.22
CA GLY A 46 33.23 3.62 26.60
C GLY A 46 34.74 3.53 26.85
N GLU A 47 35.54 4.50 26.35
CA GLU A 47 36.88 4.86 26.83
C GLU A 47 37.32 6.22 26.27
N PHE A 48 36.59 7.30 26.59
CA PHE A 48 37.13 8.66 26.52
C PHE A 48 36.52 9.50 27.66
N GLU A 49 36.91 9.12 28.86
CA GLU A 49 36.77 9.96 30.06
C GLU A 49 37.87 11.02 30.03
N GLY A 50 37.56 12.20 29.54
CA GLY A 50 38.51 13.29 29.61
C GLY A 50 38.26 14.39 28.61
N LEU A 51 37.16 15.16 28.75
CA LEU A 51 37.09 16.59 28.42
C LEU A 51 35.71 17.15 28.78
N LEU A 52 35.45 17.18 30.10
CA LEU A 52 34.37 17.99 30.65
C LEU A 52 34.89 19.41 30.86
N ARG A 53 34.65 20.31 29.91
CA ARG A 53 34.51 21.74 30.13
C ARG A 53 33.55 22.32 29.13
N ASP A 54 32.49 22.87 29.65
CA ASP A 54 31.35 23.56 29.06
C ASP A 54 30.12 22.66 28.81
N GLY A 55 29.23 22.69 29.79
CA GLY A 55 27.96 22.00 29.85
C GLY A 55 26.90 22.49 28.86
N ARG A 56 27.15 22.29 27.57
CA ARG A 56 26.17 22.32 26.49
C ARG A 56 26.64 21.39 25.40
N VAL A 57 26.63 20.08 25.66
CA VAL A 57 26.65 19.11 24.57
C VAL A 57 25.22 19.06 24.01
N ALA A 58 25.13 19.42 22.75
CA ALA A 58 23.91 19.38 21.99
C ALA A 58 23.26 17.98 22.10
N ARG A 59 22.16 17.92 22.84
CA ARG A 59 21.21 16.79 22.84
C ARG A 59 20.37 16.72 21.54
N ASP A 60 20.74 17.48 20.53
CA ASP A 60 19.96 17.71 19.32
C ASP A 60 20.38 16.84 18.12
N SER A 61 21.05 15.71 18.29
CA SER A 61 21.55 14.94 17.13
C SER A 61 21.25 13.46 17.11
N ILE A 62 20.48 12.93 18.04
CA ILE A 62 19.92 11.58 17.91
C ILE A 62 18.43 11.78 17.64
N ALA A 63 18.03 11.81 16.38
CA ALA A 63 16.63 11.81 16.01
C ALA A 63 16.04 10.45 16.44
N ASN A 64 15.55 10.39 17.68
CA ASN A 64 14.85 9.25 18.23
C ASN A 64 13.57 9.08 17.38
N VAL A 65 13.40 7.94 16.72
CA VAL A 65 12.20 7.63 15.92
C VAL A 65 11.11 7.05 16.81
N THR A 66 11.48 6.61 18.01
CA THR A 66 10.51 6.17 19.04
C THR A 66 9.52 7.29 19.32
N GLY A 67 8.25 6.98 19.22
CA GLY A 67 7.17 7.96 19.39
C GLY A 67 6.68 8.59 18.09
N ALA A 68 7.18 8.16 16.92
CA ALA A 68 6.62 8.58 15.65
C ALA A 68 5.15 8.15 15.51
N SER A 69 4.30 9.05 15.06
CA SER A 69 2.91 8.74 14.79
C SER A 69 2.72 8.28 13.33
N CYS A 70 1.78 7.35 13.12
CA CYS A 70 1.45 6.84 11.80
C CYS A 70 -0.03 6.52 11.68
N LEU A 71 -0.64 6.85 10.54
CA LEU A 71 -1.95 6.38 10.12
C LEU A 71 -1.79 5.74 8.74
N TYR A 72 -2.30 4.54 8.58
CA TYR A 72 -2.34 3.84 7.31
C TYR A 72 -3.77 3.49 6.95
N ALA A 73 -4.19 3.85 5.74
CA ALA A 73 -5.52 3.59 5.22
C ALA A 73 -5.43 2.85 3.88
N LEU A 74 -6.12 1.74 3.76
CA LEU A 74 -6.21 0.92 2.55
C LEU A 74 -7.65 1.01 2.02
N TYR A 75 -7.82 1.58 0.84
CA TYR A 75 -9.12 1.70 0.18
C TYR A 75 -9.29 0.64 -0.92
N ASP A 76 -10.38 -0.13 -0.84
CA ASP A 76 -10.79 -1.08 -1.89
C ASP A 76 -11.88 -0.41 -2.76
N PRO A 77 -11.57 -0.02 -4.00
CA PRO A 77 -12.52 0.66 -4.88
C PRO A 77 -13.59 -0.28 -5.45
N VAL A 78 -13.43 -1.58 -5.36
CA VAL A 78 -14.44 -2.55 -5.80
C VAL A 78 -15.49 -2.74 -4.72
N ALA A 79 -15.05 -2.90 -3.48
CA ALA A 79 -15.95 -3.06 -2.34
C ALA A 79 -16.48 -1.73 -1.79
N GLY A 80 -15.87 -0.59 -2.15
CA GLY A 80 -16.19 0.71 -1.58
C GLY A 80 -15.87 0.80 -0.09
N ARG A 81 -14.78 0.16 0.35
CA ARG A 81 -14.40 0.06 1.76
C ARG A 81 -13.01 0.63 2.01
N VAL A 82 -12.85 1.19 3.19
CA VAL A 82 -11.54 1.57 3.71
C VAL A 82 -11.26 0.82 5.00
N THR A 83 -10.06 0.24 5.10
CA THR A 83 -9.53 -0.32 6.34
C THR A 83 -8.46 0.62 6.86
N ILE A 84 -8.56 1.02 8.12
CA ILE A 84 -7.70 2.03 8.74
C ILE A 84 -7.08 1.48 10.00
N ALA A 85 -5.77 1.69 10.15
CA ALA A 85 -5.02 1.48 11.39
C ALA A 85 -4.25 2.74 11.75
N ARG A 86 -4.07 3.03 13.05
CA ARG A 86 -3.27 4.18 13.49
C ARG A 86 -2.46 3.88 14.74
N ALA A 87 -1.28 4.46 14.80
CA ALA A 87 -0.35 4.41 15.94
C ALA A 87 -0.03 5.85 16.37
N GLY A 88 -0.61 6.32 17.47
CA GLY A 88 -0.40 7.66 18.00
C GLY A 88 -0.84 8.83 17.11
N HIS A 89 -1.44 8.56 15.95
CA HIS A 89 -1.78 9.59 14.95
C HIS A 89 -3.23 10.09 15.13
N PRO A 90 -3.55 11.35 14.79
CA PRO A 90 -4.93 11.82 14.73
C PRO A 90 -5.80 10.91 13.85
N GLY A 91 -7.07 10.73 14.22
CA GLY A 91 -8.01 10.00 13.38
C GLY A 91 -8.37 10.77 12.11
N PRO A 92 -8.82 10.11 11.05
CA PRO A 92 -9.23 10.76 9.82
C PRO A 92 -10.56 11.52 10.02
N ALA A 93 -10.81 12.54 9.18
CA ALA A 93 -12.15 13.05 8.97
C ALA A 93 -12.74 12.47 7.68
N LEU A 94 -14.06 12.31 7.66
CA LEU A 94 -14.83 11.83 6.51
C LEU A 94 -15.86 12.87 6.12
N ILE A 95 -16.06 13.06 4.81
CA ILE A 95 -17.24 13.76 4.27
C ILE A 95 -18.03 12.74 3.46
N LEU A 96 -19.28 12.53 3.84
CA LEU A 96 -20.19 11.66 3.10
C LEU A 96 -20.82 12.40 1.91
N PRO A 97 -21.39 11.70 0.91
CA PRO A 97 -22.00 12.34 -0.26
C PRO A 97 -23.16 13.28 0.06
N ASP A 98 -23.79 13.14 1.21
CA ASP A 98 -24.84 14.03 1.71
C ASP A 98 -24.30 15.33 2.34
N GLY A 99 -22.97 15.50 2.37
CA GLY A 99 -22.30 16.64 2.98
C GLY A 99 -21.99 16.48 4.47
N THR A 100 -22.39 15.39 5.09
CA THR A 100 -22.10 15.15 6.51
C THR A 100 -20.61 14.96 6.74
N ALA A 101 -20.00 15.80 7.58
CA ALA A 101 -18.62 15.63 8.03
C ALA A 101 -18.58 14.96 9.40
N THR A 102 -17.74 13.92 9.56
CA THR A 102 -17.67 13.11 10.78
C THR A 102 -16.27 12.60 11.05
N TYR A 103 -16.01 12.22 12.29
CA TYR A 103 -14.79 11.55 12.73
C TYR A 103 -15.14 10.11 13.10
N PRO A 104 -14.68 9.09 12.33
CA PRO A 104 -14.89 7.70 12.72
C PRO A 104 -14.04 7.38 13.95
N ASP A 105 -14.59 6.54 14.83
CA ASP A 105 -13.88 6.09 16.03
C ASP A 105 -12.89 4.97 15.68
N VAL A 106 -11.75 5.37 15.08
CA VAL A 106 -10.66 4.43 14.76
C VAL A 106 -9.91 4.11 16.04
N PRO A 107 -9.73 2.83 16.41
CA PRO A 107 -8.90 2.45 17.54
C PRO A 107 -7.50 3.06 17.46
N VAL A 108 -6.96 3.50 18.59
CA VAL A 108 -5.61 4.09 18.64
C VAL A 108 -4.64 3.13 19.32
N SER A 109 -3.60 2.72 18.60
CA SER A 109 -2.44 2.03 19.16
C SER A 109 -1.39 3.03 19.63
N PRO A 110 -0.48 2.66 20.54
CA PRO A 110 0.63 3.52 20.95
C PRO A 110 1.46 3.98 19.75
N PRO A 111 2.13 5.13 19.84
CA PRO A 111 3.08 5.56 18.82
C PRO A 111 4.15 4.49 18.53
N LEU A 112 4.68 4.50 17.31
CA LEU A 112 5.66 3.51 16.85
C LEU A 112 6.90 3.45 17.78
N GLY A 113 7.35 2.25 18.08
CA GLY A 113 8.44 1.97 19.01
C GLY A 113 8.04 2.01 20.51
N LEU A 114 6.75 2.23 20.81
CA LEU A 114 6.20 2.20 22.17
C LEU A 114 5.11 1.15 22.36
N GLY A 115 4.85 0.33 21.31
CA GLY A 115 3.79 -0.66 21.30
C GLY A 115 4.07 -1.93 22.10
N ASP A 116 5.33 -2.22 22.43
CA ASP A 116 5.76 -3.43 23.18
C ASP A 116 5.13 -4.75 22.64
N GLY A 117 4.93 -4.84 21.33
CA GLY A 117 4.31 -6.01 20.69
C GLY A 117 2.80 -6.15 20.90
N MET A 118 2.11 -5.07 21.31
CA MET A 118 0.66 -5.07 21.37
C MET A 118 0.04 -5.18 19.98
N PRO A 119 -1.07 -5.94 19.83
CA PRO A 119 -1.76 -6.01 18.54
C PRO A 119 -2.31 -4.64 18.14
N VAL A 120 -2.21 -4.32 16.86
CA VAL A 120 -2.80 -3.13 16.28
C VAL A 120 -4.24 -3.47 15.86
N GLU A 121 -5.20 -2.66 16.29
CA GLU A 121 -6.59 -2.82 15.89
C GLU A 121 -6.90 -1.98 14.65
N THR A 122 -7.78 -2.49 13.79
CA THR A 122 -8.25 -1.82 12.58
C THR A 122 -9.71 -1.45 12.68
N LEU A 123 -10.11 -0.42 11.94
CA LEU A 123 -11.50 -0.12 11.64
C LEU A 123 -11.76 -0.28 10.15
N GLU A 124 -12.79 -1.06 9.81
CA GLU A 124 -13.29 -1.18 8.44
C GLU A 124 -14.58 -0.37 8.30
N LEU A 125 -14.64 0.50 7.28
CA LEU A 125 -15.77 1.37 7.00
C LEU A 125 -16.19 1.26 5.55
N GLU A 126 -17.50 1.29 5.30
CA GLU A 126 -18.04 1.51 3.96
C GLU A 126 -17.98 3.01 3.63
N LEU A 127 -17.36 3.34 2.49
CA LEU A 127 -17.31 4.70 1.94
C LEU A 127 -18.04 4.72 0.60
N PRO A 128 -19.26 5.26 0.55
CA PRO A 128 -19.98 5.46 -0.69
C PRO A 128 -19.18 6.28 -1.70
N GLU A 129 -19.46 6.07 -2.99
CA GLU A 129 -18.83 6.87 -4.04
C GLU A 129 -19.03 8.37 -3.82
N GLY A 130 -17.96 9.13 -4.02
CA GLY A 130 -17.97 10.58 -3.81
C GLY A 130 -17.75 11.03 -2.38
N SER A 131 -17.55 10.10 -1.43
CA SER A 131 -17.06 10.45 -0.08
C SER A 131 -15.65 11.02 -0.14
N TYR A 132 -15.26 11.76 0.89
CA TYR A 132 -13.89 12.22 1.05
C TYR A 132 -13.27 11.62 2.31
N LEU A 133 -12.05 11.13 2.16
CA LEU A 133 -11.16 10.77 3.26
C LEU A 133 -10.15 11.89 3.43
N VAL A 134 -10.12 12.49 4.63
CA VAL A 134 -9.25 13.62 4.97
C VAL A 134 -8.28 13.16 6.05
N LEU A 135 -6.99 13.15 5.72
CA LEU A 135 -5.90 12.80 6.63
C LEU A 135 -5.08 14.04 6.90
N TYR A 136 -4.68 14.25 8.15
CA TYR A 136 -3.95 15.44 8.57
C TYR A 136 -3.05 15.14 9.75
N THR A 137 -1.97 15.92 9.90
CA THR A 137 -1.11 15.88 11.08
C THR A 137 -1.68 16.80 12.17
N ASP A 138 -1.31 16.55 13.42
CA ASP A 138 -1.72 17.32 14.60
C ASP A 138 -1.36 18.81 14.48
N GLY A 139 -0.24 19.15 13.81
CA GLY A 139 0.13 20.53 13.55
C GLY A 139 -0.91 21.37 12.80
N LEU A 140 -1.89 20.74 12.11
CA LEU A 140 -3.03 21.45 11.53
C LEU A 140 -3.98 21.98 12.61
N LEU A 141 -4.16 21.22 13.68
CA LEU A 141 -5.14 21.52 14.74
C LEU A 141 -4.52 22.30 15.89
N GLU A 142 -3.22 22.12 16.14
CA GLU A 142 -2.53 22.71 17.27
C GLU A 142 -2.30 24.21 17.10
N ASP A 143 -2.81 24.98 18.07
CA ASP A 143 -2.57 26.40 18.21
C ASP A 143 -2.33 26.72 19.71
N ARG A 144 -1.53 27.75 19.98
CA ARG A 144 -1.28 28.22 21.35
C ARG A 144 -2.52 28.80 22.04
N GLN A 145 -3.52 29.18 21.25
CA GLN A 145 -4.72 29.90 21.71
C GLN A 145 -6.01 29.09 21.53
N ARG A 146 -5.91 27.88 20.95
CA ARG A 146 -7.06 27.04 20.62
C ARG A 146 -6.85 25.62 21.13
N ASP A 147 -7.85 25.08 21.80
CA ASP A 147 -7.88 23.67 22.20
C ASP A 147 -8.00 22.78 20.94
N ILE A 148 -7.41 21.58 21.02
CA ILE A 148 -7.51 20.56 19.95
C ILE A 148 -8.98 20.25 19.62
N GLY A 149 -9.86 20.19 20.64
CA GLY A 149 -11.31 20.00 20.44
C GLY A 149 -11.95 21.10 19.60
N GLU A 150 -11.62 22.35 19.88
CA GLU A 150 -12.08 23.49 19.06
C GLU A 150 -11.51 23.44 17.62
N GLY A 151 -10.26 22.96 17.49
CA GLY A 151 -9.64 22.73 16.19
C GLY A 151 -10.36 21.66 15.37
N LEU A 152 -10.77 20.58 16.00
CA LEU A 152 -11.55 19.51 15.37
C LEU A 152 -12.95 19.98 14.98
N ASP A 153 -13.62 20.74 15.84
CA ASP A 153 -14.93 21.31 15.51
C ASP A 153 -14.86 22.26 14.31
N LEU A 154 -13.85 23.13 14.29
CA LEU A 154 -13.62 24.05 13.17
C LEU A 154 -13.30 23.29 11.87
N LEU A 155 -12.49 22.26 11.94
CA LEU A 155 -12.18 21.41 10.78
C LEU A 155 -13.47 20.73 10.26
N ARG A 156 -14.27 20.14 11.15
CA ARG A 156 -15.53 19.48 10.77
C ARG A 156 -16.49 20.46 10.10
N ASP A 157 -16.69 21.61 10.68
CA ASP A 157 -17.63 22.63 10.18
C ASP A 157 -17.15 23.16 8.82
N THR A 158 -15.84 23.42 8.66
CA THR A 158 -15.24 23.83 7.38
C THR A 158 -15.42 22.75 6.30
N LEU A 159 -15.22 21.47 6.65
CA LEU A 159 -15.40 20.35 5.72
C LEU A 159 -16.87 20.20 5.30
N ALA A 160 -17.81 20.36 6.23
CA ALA A 160 -19.24 20.31 5.94
C ALA A 160 -19.68 21.46 5.03
N ASP A 161 -19.25 22.69 5.33
CA ASP A 161 -19.58 23.89 4.54
C ASP A 161 -19.00 23.85 3.12
N SER A 162 -17.87 23.11 2.95
CA SER A 162 -17.17 22.95 1.68
C SER A 162 -17.55 21.66 0.94
N ALA A 163 -18.53 20.90 1.44
CA ALA A 163 -19.00 19.69 0.81
C ALA A 163 -19.45 19.93 -0.64
N GLY A 164 -19.05 19.02 -1.54
CA GLY A 164 -19.34 19.16 -2.98
C GLY A 164 -18.29 19.89 -3.80
N HIS A 165 -17.31 20.54 -3.18
CA HIS A 165 -16.15 21.10 -3.87
C HIS A 165 -15.12 19.99 -4.20
N GLY A 166 -14.23 20.24 -5.17
CA GLY A 166 -13.14 19.31 -5.48
C GLY A 166 -12.09 19.23 -4.35
N PRO A 167 -11.27 18.17 -4.31
CA PRO A 167 -10.28 17.96 -3.24
C PRO A 167 -9.34 19.14 -3.01
N GLU A 168 -8.91 19.82 -4.07
CA GLU A 168 -7.99 20.96 -3.99
C GLU A 168 -8.66 22.20 -3.35
N ALA A 169 -9.92 22.45 -3.69
CA ALA A 169 -10.68 23.53 -3.07
C ALA A 169 -10.97 23.24 -1.59
N LEU A 170 -11.21 21.98 -1.23
CA LEU A 170 -11.33 21.54 0.17
C LEU A 170 -10.02 21.76 0.94
N CYS A 171 -8.86 21.38 0.37
CA CYS A 171 -7.56 21.66 0.99
C CYS A 171 -7.37 23.15 1.25
N THR A 172 -7.68 23.99 0.27
CA THR A 172 -7.55 25.44 0.39
C THR A 172 -8.47 25.98 1.50
N ALA A 173 -9.75 25.59 1.50
CA ALA A 173 -10.70 26.02 2.52
C ALA A 173 -10.26 25.62 3.94
N VAL A 174 -9.77 24.39 4.11
CA VAL A 174 -9.26 23.90 5.41
C VAL A 174 -8.03 24.68 5.84
N LEU A 175 -7.06 24.89 4.93
CA LEU A 175 -5.86 25.65 5.26
C LEU A 175 -6.19 27.11 5.63
N ASP A 176 -7.08 27.74 4.90
CA ASP A 176 -7.48 29.13 5.18
C ASP A 176 -8.25 29.28 6.50
N ALA A 177 -9.07 28.30 6.87
CA ALA A 177 -9.92 28.39 8.06
C ALA A 177 -9.26 27.83 9.32
N VAL A 178 -8.53 26.72 9.21
CA VAL A 178 -8.05 25.93 10.37
C VAL A 178 -6.60 26.21 10.70
N LEU A 179 -5.75 26.43 9.67
CA LEU A 179 -4.32 26.60 9.87
C LEU A 179 -4.02 27.89 10.63
N SER A 180 -3.26 27.77 11.72
CA SER A 180 -2.75 28.92 12.46
C SER A 180 -1.77 29.75 11.62
N ALA A 181 -1.75 31.07 11.83
CA ALA A 181 -0.79 31.95 11.21
C ALA A 181 0.67 31.62 11.57
N ARG A 182 0.89 30.88 12.66
CA ARG A 182 2.20 30.40 13.12
C ARG A 182 2.03 28.98 13.66
N PRO A 183 2.02 27.96 12.79
CA PRO A 183 1.94 26.56 13.22
C PRO A 183 3.06 26.24 14.22
N ILE A 184 2.75 25.39 15.18
CA ILE A 184 3.72 24.95 16.20
C ILE A 184 4.57 23.80 15.67
N ASP A 185 3.97 22.99 14.79
CA ASP A 185 4.58 21.81 14.19
C ASP A 185 4.32 21.76 12.68
N ASP A 186 4.95 20.79 12.02
CA ASP A 186 4.80 20.55 10.58
C ASP A 186 3.37 20.13 10.23
N VAL A 187 2.83 20.73 9.17
CA VAL A 187 1.45 20.49 8.72
C VAL A 187 1.46 19.71 7.43
N ALA A 188 0.77 18.58 7.43
CA ALA A 188 0.40 17.83 6.25
C ALA A 188 -1.12 17.64 6.19
N LEU A 189 -1.70 17.81 5.01
CA LEU A 189 -3.12 17.60 4.73
C LEU A 189 -3.26 16.83 3.42
N LEU A 190 -4.00 15.74 3.46
CA LEU A 190 -4.35 14.94 2.29
C LEU A 190 -5.88 14.83 2.21
N VAL A 191 -6.46 15.21 1.08
CA VAL A 191 -7.89 15.04 0.79
C VAL A 191 -8.02 14.09 -0.41
N ALA A 192 -8.61 12.94 -0.18
CA ALA A 192 -8.86 11.94 -1.21
C ALA A 192 -10.36 11.74 -1.41
N ARG A 193 -10.83 11.90 -2.66
CA ARG A 193 -12.22 11.60 -3.02
C ARG A 193 -12.33 10.13 -3.44
N THR A 194 -13.27 9.41 -2.84
CA THR A 194 -13.53 8.02 -3.20
C THR A 194 -14.24 7.92 -4.55
N ARG A 195 -13.84 6.93 -5.32
CA ARG A 195 -14.49 6.53 -6.56
C ARG A 195 -14.60 5.01 -6.56
N LEU A 196 -15.79 4.50 -6.85
CA LEU A 196 -16.00 3.07 -7.03
C LEU A 196 -15.50 2.66 -8.42
N LEU A 197 -14.98 1.47 -8.49
CA LEU A 197 -14.73 0.81 -9.77
C LEU A 197 -16.04 0.15 -10.20
N GLY A 198 -16.63 0.68 -11.27
CA GLY A 198 -17.92 0.20 -11.78
C GLY A 198 -17.88 -1.26 -12.21
N PRO A 199 -19.02 -1.95 -12.21
CA PRO A 199 -19.11 -3.36 -12.59
C PRO A 199 -18.67 -3.62 -14.04
N GLU A 200 -18.71 -2.60 -14.89
CA GLU A 200 -18.20 -2.66 -16.29
C GLU A 200 -16.66 -2.76 -16.35
N HIS A 201 -15.96 -2.45 -15.26
CA HIS A 201 -14.51 -2.51 -15.10
C HIS A 201 -14.04 -3.70 -14.27
N VAL A 202 -14.96 -4.56 -13.86
CA VAL A 202 -14.67 -5.74 -13.01
C VAL A 202 -15.30 -6.97 -13.65
N ALA A 203 -14.51 -8.03 -13.80
CA ALA A 203 -15.01 -9.33 -14.22
C ALA A 203 -14.46 -10.42 -13.29
N GLU A 204 -15.32 -11.37 -12.90
CA GLU A 204 -14.96 -12.43 -11.96
C GLU A 204 -15.51 -13.79 -12.41
N TRP A 205 -14.70 -14.85 -12.25
CA TRP A 205 -15.06 -16.22 -12.59
C TRP A 205 -14.67 -17.16 -11.45
N GLU A 206 -15.54 -18.10 -11.13
CA GLU A 206 -15.18 -19.26 -10.32
C GLU A 206 -14.55 -20.34 -11.21
N VAL A 207 -13.42 -20.89 -10.76
CA VAL A 207 -12.68 -21.91 -11.52
C VAL A 207 -12.79 -23.25 -10.77
N PRO A 208 -13.40 -24.28 -11.37
CA PRO A 208 -13.36 -25.63 -10.84
C PRO A 208 -11.90 -26.11 -10.69
N ARG A 209 -11.62 -26.91 -9.68
CA ARG A 209 -10.29 -27.55 -9.51
C ARG A 209 -10.14 -28.71 -10.52
N ASP A 210 -10.21 -28.37 -11.79
CA ASP A 210 -10.09 -29.28 -12.91
C ASP A 210 -9.20 -28.63 -14.00
N PRO A 211 -8.10 -29.27 -14.41
CA PRO A 211 -7.28 -28.76 -15.50
C PRO A 211 -8.05 -28.45 -16.78
N ALA A 212 -9.15 -29.15 -17.05
CA ALA A 212 -10.02 -28.91 -18.22
C ALA A 212 -10.74 -27.53 -18.15
N ALA A 213 -10.90 -26.95 -16.96
CA ALA A 213 -11.55 -25.64 -16.77
C ALA A 213 -10.65 -24.45 -17.16
N VAL A 214 -9.34 -24.63 -17.21
CA VAL A 214 -8.38 -23.54 -17.48
C VAL A 214 -8.62 -22.92 -18.87
N GLY A 215 -8.79 -23.73 -19.89
CA GLY A 215 -9.00 -23.27 -21.27
C GLY A 215 -10.28 -22.42 -21.43
N PRO A 216 -11.45 -22.91 -21.02
CA PRO A 216 -12.70 -22.13 -21.05
C PRO A 216 -12.60 -20.78 -20.31
N VAL A 217 -12.12 -20.76 -19.06
CA VAL A 217 -12.00 -19.51 -18.28
C VAL A 217 -11.04 -18.53 -18.97
N ARG A 218 -9.93 -19.00 -19.50
CA ARG A 218 -9.00 -18.17 -20.27
C ARG A 218 -9.68 -17.53 -21.49
N ALA A 219 -10.49 -18.29 -22.21
CA ALA A 219 -11.23 -17.77 -23.37
C ALA A 219 -12.26 -16.70 -22.97
N GLU A 220 -12.95 -16.87 -21.84
CA GLU A 220 -13.86 -15.86 -21.30
C GLU A 220 -13.12 -14.60 -20.87
N CYS A 221 -11.96 -14.73 -20.21
CA CYS A 221 -11.09 -13.59 -19.89
C CYS A 221 -10.66 -12.83 -21.17
N ALA A 222 -10.21 -13.54 -22.21
CA ALA A 222 -9.80 -12.94 -23.48
C ALA A 222 -10.96 -12.16 -24.14
N ALA A 223 -12.15 -12.73 -24.18
CA ALA A 223 -13.34 -12.06 -24.70
C ALA A 223 -13.68 -10.77 -23.91
N THR A 224 -13.52 -10.80 -22.60
CA THR A 224 -13.73 -9.62 -21.74
C THR A 224 -12.70 -8.54 -22.03
N LEU A 225 -11.42 -8.89 -22.20
CA LEU A 225 -10.36 -7.95 -22.53
C LEU A 225 -10.59 -7.29 -23.89
N GLU A 226 -11.06 -8.04 -24.87
CA GLU A 226 -11.47 -7.49 -26.18
C GLU A 226 -12.65 -6.51 -26.03
N ALA A 227 -13.66 -6.87 -25.23
CA ALA A 227 -14.81 -6.00 -24.97
C ALA A 227 -14.42 -4.69 -24.26
N TRP A 228 -13.38 -4.72 -23.42
CA TRP A 228 -12.81 -3.54 -22.76
C TRP A 228 -11.85 -2.73 -23.66
N GLY A 229 -11.59 -3.19 -24.88
CA GLY A 229 -10.67 -2.53 -25.81
C GLY A 229 -9.19 -2.70 -25.43
N LEU A 230 -8.86 -3.72 -24.65
CA LEU A 230 -7.52 -4.02 -24.14
C LEU A 230 -6.79 -5.09 -25.00
N GLY A 231 -7.07 -5.15 -26.30
CA GLY A 231 -6.45 -6.13 -27.21
C GLY A 231 -4.92 -6.10 -27.21
N ASP A 232 -4.32 -4.92 -27.05
CA ASP A 232 -2.87 -4.73 -27.07
C ASP A 232 -2.16 -5.47 -25.91
N VAL A 233 -2.79 -5.53 -24.74
CA VAL A 233 -2.27 -6.28 -23.57
C VAL A 233 -2.87 -7.69 -23.48
N GLY A 234 -3.83 -8.03 -24.32
CA GLY A 234 -4.60 -9.26 -24.28
C GLY A 234 -3.74 -10.51 -24.31
N TYR A 235 -2.78 -10.60 -25.23
CA TYR A 235 -1.87 -11.74 -25.34
C TYR A 235 -1.01 -11.94 -24.08
N THR A 236 -0.47 -10.85 -23.54
CA THR A 236 0.34 -10.89 -22.31
C THR A 236 -0.52 -11.30 -21.12
N ALA A 237 -1.72 -10.74 -21.01
CA ALA A 237 -2.67 -11.10 -19.95
C ALA A 237 -3.09 -12.58 -20.04
N GLU A 238 -3.31 -13.10 -21.24
CA GLU A 238 -3.65 -14.50 -21.49
C GLU A 238 -2.54 -15.46 -21.00
N LEU A 239 -1.29 -15.14 -21.27
CA LEU A 239 -0.14 -15.91 -20.79
C LEU A 239 -0.07 -15.90 -19.25
N ILE A 240 -0.16 -14.72 -18.63
CA ILE A 240 -0.15 -14.57 -17.18
C ILE A 240 -1.30 -15.36 -16.55
N LEU A 241 -2.52 -15.17 -17.03
CA LEU A 241 -3.69 -15.88 -16.52
C LEU A 241 -3.56 -17.40 -16.66
N SER A 242 -3.02 -17.88 -17.81
CA SER A 242 -2.78 -19.31 -18.02
C SER A 242 -1.87 -19.89 -16.93
N GLU A 243 -0.79 -19.20 -16.59
CA GLU A 243 0.14 -19.65 -15.58
C GLU A 243 -0.48 -19.56 -14.16
N LEU A 244 -1.12 -18.44 -13.81
CA LEU A 244 -1.71 -18.26 -12.51
C LEU A 244 -2.87 -19.23 -12.25
N ILE A 245 -3.78 -19.40 -13.21
CA ILE A 245 -4.92 -20.33 -13.10
C ILE A 245 -4.41 -21.78 -13.01
N THR A 246 -3.43 -22.15 -13.85
CA THR A 246 -2.84 -23.50 -13.82
C THR A 246 -2.20 -23.78 -12.47
N ASN A 247 -1.48 -22.80 -11.89
CA ASN A 247 -0.87 -22.93 -10.57
C ASN A 247 -1.92 -23.09 -9.47
N ALA A 248 -3.00 -22.31 -9.49
CA ALA A 248 -4.09 -22.42 -8.53
C ALA A 248 -4.80 -23.78 -8.61
N VAL A 249 -5.08 -24.28 -9.82
CA VAL A 249 -5.71 -25.60 -10.03
C VAL A 249 -4.82 -26.73 -9.56
N ARG A 250 -3.51 -26.67 -9.81
CA ARG A 250 -2.55 -27.73 -9.48
C ARG A 250 -2.14 -27.73 -8.01
N TYR A 251 -1.90 -26.56 -7.44
CA TYR A 251 -1.23 -26.40 -6.15
C TYR A 251 -2.08 -25.70 -5.09
N GLY A 252 -3.14 -25.02 -5.52
CA GLY A 252 -4.06 -24.30 -4.66
C GLY A 252 -5.17 -25.18 -4.10
N SER A 253 -6.09 -24.55 -3.38
CA SER A 253 -7.28 -25.17 -2.80
C SER A 253 -8.53 -24.37 -3.18
N PRO A 254 -9.70 -25.03 -3.36
CA PRO A 254 -10.96 -24.32 -3.57
C PRO A 254 -11.34 -23.41 -2.38
N PRO A 255 -12.08 -22.31 -2.61
CA PRO A 255 -12.54 -21.82 -3.91
C PRO A 255 -11.41 -21.19 -4.72
N ILE A 256 -11.38 -21.43 -6.03
CA ILE A 256 -10.46 -20.75 -6.95
C ILE A 256 -11.27 -19.72 -7.72
N ARG A 257 -10.79 -18.48 -7.77
CA ARG A 257 -11.42 -17.36 -8.47
C ARG A 257 -10.42 -16.61 -9.31
N VAL A 258 -10.85 -16.19 -10.47
CA VAL A 258 -10.13 -15.26 -11.35
C VAL A 258 -10.87 -13.95 -11.33
N ARG A 259 -10.16 -12.84 -11.19
CA ARG A 259 -10.72 -11.50 -11.28
C ARG A 259 -9.87 -10.62 -12.18
N LEU A 260 -10.52 -9.88 -13.06
CA LEU A 260 -9.91 -8.83 -13.88
C LEU A 260 -10.45 -7.48 -13.41
N LEU A 261 -9.55 -6.53 -13.26
CA LEU A 261 -9.87 -5.15 -12.91
C LEU A 261 -9.24 -4.23 -13.94
N HIS A 262 -10.02 -3.29 -14.46
CA HIS A 262 -9.57 -2.32 -15.46
C HIS A 262 -9.84 -0.89 -14.95
N ASP A 263 -8.81 -0.15 -14.62
CA ASP A 263 -8.87 1.30 -14.35
C ASP A 263 -7.81 2.01 -15.20
N ARG A 264 -6.66 2.35 -14.65
CA ARG A 264 -5.53 2.96 -15.39
C ARG A 264 -4.67 1.93 -16.11
N GLY A 265 -4.76 0.70 -15.73
CA GLY A 265 -4.11 -0.48 -16.26
C GLY A 265 -5.00 -1.68 -16.04
N LEU A 266 -4.52 -2.85 -16.42
CA LEU A 266 -5.18 -4.12 -16.20
C LEU A 266 -4.54 -4.83 -15.00
N ILE A 267 -5.36 -5.24 -14.04
CA ILE A 267 -4.93 -6.11 -12.94
C ILE A 267 -5.59 -7.47 -13.13
N CYS A 268 -4.76 -8.51 -13.17
CA CYS A 268 -5.18 -9.91 -13.20
C CYS A 268 -4.96 -10.52 -11.83
N GLU A 269 -6.01 -11.03 -11.18
CA GLU A 269 -5.94 -11.68 -9.88
C GLU A 269 -6.41 -13.11 -9.96
N VAL A 270 -5.70 -14.02 -9.28
CA VAL A 270 -6.13 -15.40 -9.08
C VAL A 270 -6.06 -15.73 -7.60
N ALA A 271 -7.23 -15.97 -7.01
CA ALA A 271 -7.39 -16.33 -5.61
C ALA A 271 -7.54 -17.85 -5.46
N ASP A 272 -6.95 -18.42 -4.42
CA ASP A 272 -7.20 -19.81 -4.00
C ASP A 272 -7.23 -19.92 -2.46
N GLY A 273 -7.88 -20.97 -1.94
CA GLY A 273 -8.06 -21.22 -0.51
C GLY A 273 -6.82 -21.75 0.23
N SER A 274 -5.65 -21.77 -0.39
CA SER A 274 -4.41 -22.26 0.22
C SER A 274 -3.60 -21.11 0.82
N SER A 275 -3.11 -21.28 2.03
CA SER A 275 -2.16 -20.35 2.67
C SER A 275 -0.68 -20.65 2.38
N THR A 276 -0.40 -21.64 1.51
CA THR A 276 0.98 -22.02 1.17
C THR A 276 1.58 -20.99 0.22
N ALA A 277 2.75 -20.46 0.58
CA ALA A 277 3.48 -19.53 -0.27
C ALA A 277 3.78 -20.14 -1.65
N PRO A 278 3.62 -19.40 -2.74
CA PRO A 278 4.09 -19.83 -4.03
C PRO A 278 5.62 -19.86 -4.00
N HIS A 279 6.21 -21.04 -4.21
CA HIS A 279 7.66 -21.16 -4.30
C HIS A 279 8.11 -21.02 -5.76
N PRO A 280 8.81 -19.96 -6.15
CA PRO A 280 9.51 -19.92 -7.41
C PRO A 280 10.60 -21.00 -7.38
N ARG A 281 10.41 -22.13 -8.05
CA ARG A 281 11.45 -23.13 -8.24
C ARG A 281 12.32 -22.70 -9.41
N ARG A 282 13.64 -22.66 -9.22
CA ARG A 282 14.57 -22.69 -10.35
C ARG A 282 14.38 -24.04 -11.05
N ALA A 283 13.58 -24.05 -12.11
CA ALA A 283 13.42 -25.23 -12.94
C ALA A 283 14.72 -25.43 -13.73
N ALA A 284 15.28 -26.64 -13.69
CA ALA A 284 16.34 -27.03 -14.62
C ALA A 284 15.81 -26.86 -16.07
N ALA A 285 16.70 -26.66 -17.04
CA ALA A 285 16.33 -26.37 -18.44
C ALA A 285 15.41 -27.46 -19.09
N THR A 286 15.27 -28.61 -18.42
CA THR A 286 14.49 -29.77 -18.84
C THR A 286 13.14 -29.91 -18.11
N ASP A 287 12.84 -29.11 -17.07
CA ASP A 287 11.58 -29.22 -16.34
C ASP A 287 10.49 -28.36 -17.00
N GLU A 288 9.40 -28.99 -17.41
CA GLU A 288 8.20 -28.34 -17.95
C GLU A 288 7.38 -27.59 -16.87
N GLY A 289 7.74 -27.73 -15.58
CA GLY A 289 7.07 -27.13 -14.44
C GLY A 289 7.99 -26.21 -13.64
N GLY A 290 7.52 -25.00 -13.27
CA GLY A 290 8.24 -24.09 -12.37
C GLY A 290 8.68 -22.75 -12.99
N ARG A 291 8.41 -22.52 -14.28
CA ARG A 291 8.72 -21.24 -14.96
C ARG A 291 7.59 -20.24 -14.93
N GLY A 292 6.39 -20.64 -14.48
CA GLY A 292 5.18 -19.82 -14.61
C GLY A 292 5.28 -18.49 -13.87
N LEU A 293 5.69 -18.48 -12.60
CA LEU A 293 5.84 -17.23 -11.85
C LEU A 293 7.02 -16.38 -12.35
N PHE A 294 8.07 -17.00 -12.89
CA PHE A 294 9.15 -16.28 -13.56
C PHE A 294 8.64 -15.55 -14.82
N LEU A 295 7.78 -16.21 -15.60
CA LEU A 295 7.13 -15.60 -16.76
C LEU A 295 6.24 -14.43 -16.32
N VAL A 296 5.45 -14.59 -15.26
CA VAL A 296 4.63 -13.51 -14.68
C VAL A 296 5.51 -12.33 -14.29
N ALA A 297 6.62 -12.58 -13.59
CA ALA A 297 7.57 -11.54 -13.18
C ALA A 297 8.22 -10.78 -14.36
N GLN A 298 8.41 -11.44 -15.49
CA GLN A 298 8.96 -10.79 -16.68
C GLN A 298 7.94 -10.00 -17.49
N LEU A 299 6.67 -10.41 -17.48
CA LEU A 299 5.62 -9.83 -18.30
C LEU A 299 4.80 -8.76 -17.59
N ALA A 300 4.69 -8.84 -16.28
CA ALA A 300 3.94 -7.88 -15.49
C ALA A 300 4.78 -6.63 -15.17
N SER A 301 4.15 -5.46 -15.17
CA SER A 301 4.76 -4.22 -14.67
C SER A 301 5.01 -4.31 -13.17
N ARG A 302 4.10 -4.96 -12.45
CA ARG A 302 4.18 -5.28 -11.03
C ARG A 302 3.42 -6.58 -10.80
N TRP A 303 3.82 -7.36 -9.81
CA TRP A 303 3.09 -8.55 -9.37
C TRP A 303 3.35 -8.81 -7.90
N GLY A 304 2.49 -9.60 -7.27
CA GLY A 304 2.64 -9.92 -5.85
C GLY A 304 1.72 -11.04 -5.39
N THR A 305 1.82 -11.35 -4.10
CA THR A 305 0.95 -12.32 -3.43
C THR A 305 0.41 -11.68 -2.16
N ARG A 306 -0.90 -11.62 -2.04
CA ARG A 306 -1.61 -11.15 -0.84
C ARG A 306 -2.22 -12.34 -0.12
N TYR A 307 -2.00 -12.44 1.18
CA TYR A 307 -2.62 -13.44 2.03
C TYR A 307 -3.87 -12.87 2.69
N THR A 308 -4.92 -13.67 2.75
CA THR A 308 -6.19 -13.31 3.37
C THR A 308 -6.60 -14.41 4.35
N ALA A 309 -7.56 -14.11 5.24
CA ALA A 309 -8.14 -15.12 6.12
C ALA A 309 -8.75 -16.34 5.38
N ARG A 310 -8.99 -16.22 4.06
CA ARG A 310 -9.61 -17.25 3.21
C ARG A 310 -8.64 -17.96 2.28
N GLY A 311 -7.36 -17.62 2.30
CA GLY A 311 -6.34 -18.17 1.41
C GLY A 311 -5.37 -17.10 0.89
N LYS A 312 -4.97 -17.19 -0.38
CA LYS A 312 -4.08 -16.21 -1.00
C LYS A 312 -4.63 -15.72 -2.33
N VAL A 313 -4.17 -14.55 -2.74
CA VAL A 313 -4.40 -13.95 -4.06
C VAL A 313 -3.04 -13.68 -4.70
N ILE A 314 -2.80 -14.21 -5.88
CA ILE A 314 -1.65 -13.82 -6.71
C ILE A 314 -2.17 -12.86 -7.75
N TRP A 315 -1.53 -11.70 -7.86
CA TRP A 315 -1.94 -10.65 -8.78
C TRP A 315 -0.80 -10.20 -9.68
N ALA A 316 -1.15 -9.68 -10.84
CA ALA A 316 -0.24 -9.10 -11.81
C ALA A 316 -0.88 -7.86 -12.43
N GLU A 317 -0.13 -6.76 -12.47
CA GLU A 317 -0.52 -5.50 -13.10
C GLU A 317 0.15 -5.37 -14.46
N LEU A 318 -0.66 -5.02 -15.46
CA LEU A 318 -0.22 -4.72 -16.81
C LEU A 318 -0.57 -3.26 -17.12
N SER A 319 0.45 -2.45 -17.33
CA SER A 319 0.25 -1.09 -17.83
C SER A 319 0.08 -1.14 -19.34
N PRO A 320 -0.83 -0.35 -19.94
CA PRO A 320 -0.82 -0.13 -21.39
C PRO A 320 0.59 0.33 -21.76
N GLN A 321 1.22 -0.31 -22.73
CA GLN A 321 2.51 0.16 -23.22
C GLN A 321 2.28 1.58 -23.76
N GLU A 322 2.86 2.59 -23.11
CA GLU A 322 3.17 3.84 -23.78
C GLU A 322 4.00 3.44 -24.99
N ALA A 323 3.53 3.80 -26.17
CA ALA A 323 4.21 3.48 -27.43
C ALA A 323 5.68 3.88 -27.28
N THR A 324 6.54 2.88 -27.10
CA THR A 324 7.98 3.09 -27.00
C THR A 324 8.39 3.73 -28.32
N PRO A 325 9.01 4.90 -28.37
CA PRO A 325 9.58 5.39 -29.60
C PRO A 325 10.55 4.32 -30.09
N GLU A 326 10.41 3.91 -31.36
CA GLU A 326 11.26 2.89 -32.00
C GLU A 326 12.72 3.13 -31.60
N PRO A 327 13.45 2.10 -31.14
CA PRO A 327 14.86 2.25 -30.88
C PRO A 327 15.53 2.62 -32.20
N ALA A 328 16.16 3.79 -32.23
CA ALA A 328 17.05 4.14 -33.32
C ALA A 328 18.03 2.99 -33.52
N VAL A 329 18.03 2.40 -34.69
CA VAL A 329 18.94 1.34 -35.11
C VAL A 329 20.39 1.84 -34.94
N GLY A 330 21.10 1.29 -33.99
CA GLY A 330 22.51 1.61 -33.79
C GLY A 330 23.12 0.96 -32.54
N THR A 331 23.81 -0.14 -32.79
CA THR A 331 25.00 -0.68 -32.09
C THR A 331 24.91 -1.29 -30.70
N GLU A 332 25.20 -2.59 -30.71
CA GLU A 332 25.93 -3.40 -29.77
C GLU A 332 25.33 -3.73 -28.40
N ALA A 333 24.97 -5.02 -28.30
CA ALA A 333 24.69 -5.74 -27.08
C ALA A 333 25.91 -5.80 -26.15
N ALA A 334 25.72 -5.42 -24.90
CA ALA A 334 26.56 -5.87 -23.80
C ALA A 334 25.66 -6.49 -22.73
N ASP A 335 26.01 -7.71 -22.48
CA ASP A 335 25.58 -8.68 -21.48
C ASP A 335 25.33 -8.05 -20.10
N SER A 336 24.07 -8.07 -19.63
CA SER A 336 23.72 -7.67 -18.26
C SER A 336 22.64 -8.57 -17.64
N THR A 337 22.80 -9.88 -17.80
CA THR A 337 21.93 -10.88 -17.14
C THR A 337 22.31 -11.16 -15.69
N ASP A 338 23.43 -10.65 -15.19
CA ASP A 338 23.92 -10.94 -13.83
C ASP A 338 23.33 -10.01 -12.74
N ASP A 339 22.87 -8.82 -13.07
CA ASP A 339 22.41 -7.84 -12.08
C ASP A 339 21.01 -8.14 -11.49
N ILE A 340 20.20 -8.96 -12.15
CA ILE A 340 18.83 -9.27 -11.67
C ILE A 340 18.85 -10.39 -10.62
N LEU A 341 19.89 -11.21 -10.60
CA LEU A 341 19.98 -12.37 -9.70
C LEU A 341 20.45 -12.00 -8.29
N ASP A 342 21.19 -10.91 -8.13
CA ASP A 342 21.72 -10.46 -6.83
C ASP A 342 20.63 -9.81 -5.92
N GLN A 343 19.51 -9.38 -6.49
CA GLN A 343 18.39 -8.83 -5.71
C GLN A 343 17.59 -9.88 -4.91
N TRP A 344 17.77 -11.16 -5.19
CA TRP A 344 17.01 -12.26 -4.59
C TRP A 344 17.74 -13.01 -3.47
N GLU A 345 19.01 -12.73 -3.24
CA GLU A 345 19.79 -13.35 -2.14
C GLU A 345 19.70 -12.58 -0.81
N SER A 346 18.96 -11.44 -0.78
CA SER A 346 18.88 -10.55 0.38
C SER A 346 17.48 -10.49 1.03
N ILE A 347 16.56 -11.42 0.71
CA ILE A 347 15.23 -11.51 1.36
C ILE A 347 15.08 -12.84 2.08
#